data_cde7c1a045f2c5fe02c2974f64c4a0d2
#
_entry.id   cde7c1a045f2c5fe02c2974f64c4a0d2
#
_cell.length_a   1.000
_cell.length_b   1.000
_cell.length_c   1.000
_cell.angle_alpha   90.00
_cell.angle_beta   90.00
_cell.angle_gamma   90.00
#
_symmetry.space_group_name_H-M   'P 1'
#
loop_
_entity.id
_entity.type
_entity.pdbx_description
1 polymer ?
#
loop_
_entity_poly.entity_id
_entity_poly.type
_entity_poly.pdbx_seq_one_letter_code
_entity_poly.pdbx_strand_id
1 'polypeptide(L)'
;MSLRDLLRTSLRGVSANKLRATLTMLGIIIGVASVIAMLALGNGARAAVESRFRFLGANQVQISTQMALDNDELVTAGKDLIFEDGLLMPGEVELVSRVDMAINAPVKARFGRATLDLNAAGVTGSTLEHIVSTGEVQPVNRQDGEVLTAQDYLADGRFFTDLEVLEYGPVCVLGSQTATDLFGGDDPFGQTIWVNRNRCEVIGVLTELEFIDESQRYRDNPNLDLFMPISTVIQMFYEEEPSVMMTAFVKDESRMDEAKDQIRSYLRNRHEIQPDANGEYQDDFNLTTRKDILGAQQEAANTFSLLLAAMAIVSLIVGGIGIMNVMLVSVTERTREVGVRLAVGAHSRDIVLQFLLEAVLISVGGGILGAALGILSIPLAASLNSGLALLQPSSIPLALIVSVVVGVLFGIYPALRAARLDPIEALRYE
;
A
#
# COMPACT_ATOMS: atom_id res chain seq x y z
N MET A 1 -36.05 0.13 -40.77
CA MET A 1 -36.74 -0.18 -39.46
C MET A 1 -36.52 0.96 -38.49
N SER A 2 -37.53 1.30 -37.61
CA SER A 2 -37.29 2.31 -36.58
C SER A 2 -36.41 1.76 -35.48
N LEU A 3 -35.63 2.62 -34.78
CA LEU A 3 -34.76 2.19 -33.67
C LEU A 3 -35.55 1.52 -32.54
N ARG A 4 -36.80 1.95 -32.32
CA ARG A 4 -37.73 1.35 -31.40
C ARG A 4 -38.11 -0.09 -31.73
N ASP A 5 -38.35 -0.36 -33.00
CA ASP A 5 -38.73 -1.69 -33.46
C ASP A 5 -37.53 -2.66 -33.36
N LEU A 6 -36.32 -2.19 -33.69
CA LEU A 6 -35.09 -2.94 -33.50
C LEU A 6 -34.86 -3.33 -32.04
N LEU A 7 -34.97 -2.39 -31.08
CA LEU A 7 -34.82 -2.65 -29.67
C LEU A 7 -35.86 -3.65 -29.15
N ARG A 8 -37.14 -3.51 -29.58
CA ARG A 8 -38.23 -4.39 -29.13
C ARG A 8 -38.07 -5.82 -29.65
N THR A 9 -37.56 -5.97 -30.87
CA THR A 9 -37.30 -7.27 -31.46
C THR A 9 -36.10 -7.95 -30.84
N SER A 10 -35.04 -7.20 -30.55
CA SER A 10 -33.83 -7.69 -29.87
C SER A 10 -34.12 -8.12 -28.41
N LEU A 11 -34.91 -7.36 -27.67
CA LEU A 11 -35.34 -7.74 -26.33
C LEU A 11 -36.20 -9.02 -26.29
N ARG A 12 -37.07 -9.21 -27.30
CA ARG A 12 -37.85 -10.47 -27.45
C ARG A 12 -36.94 -11.65 -27.79
N GLY A 13 -35.89 -11.42 -28.59
CA GLY A 13 -34.91 -12.45 -28.92
C GLY A 13 -34.14 -12.95 -27.70
N VAL A 14 -33.69 -12.07 -26.85
CA VAL A 14 -33.00 -12.42 -25.58
C VAL A 14 -33.92 -13.16 -24.62
N SER A 15 -35.20 -12.77 -24.54
CA SER A 15 -36.18 -13.37 -23.61
C SER A 15 -36.69 -14.74 -24.07
N ALA A 16 -36.51 -15.13 -25.35
CA ALA A 16 -37.01 -16.40 -25.88
C ALA A 16 -36.26 -17.62 -25.33
N ASN A 17 -35.00 -17.48 -24.94
CA ASN A 17 -34.17 -18.59 -24.43
C ASN A 17 -33.39 -18.18 -23.18
N LYS A 18 -34.11 -18.00 -22.06
CA LYS A 18 -33.57 -17.43 -20.80
C LYS A 18 -32.36 -18.19 -20.24
N LEU A 19 -32.36 -19.52 -20.28
CA LEU A 19 -31.26 -20.34 -19.75
C LEU A 19 -29.97 -20.12 -20.51
N ARG A 20 -30.06 -19.98 -21.83
CA ARG A 20 -28.91 -19.75 -22.72
C ARG A 20 -28.35 -18.32 -22.52
N ALA A 21 -29.25 -17.33 -22.45
CA ALA A 21 -28.87 -15.94 -22.19
C ALA A 21 -28.18 -15.80 -20.81
N THR A 22 -28.67 -16.50 -19.80
CA THR A 22 -28.06 -16.46 -18.44
C THR A 22 -26.68 -17.10 -18.43
N LEU A 23 -26.49 -18.25 -19.09
CA LEU A 23 -25.18 -18.90 -19.17
C LEU A 23 -24.14 -18.07 -19.90
N THR A 24 -24.54 -17.35 -20.95
CA THR A 24 -23.64 -16.46 -21.69
C THR A 24 -23.31 -15.20 -20.92
N MET A 25 -24.30 -14.62 -20.24
CA MET A 25 -24.10 -13.48 -19.36
C MET A 25 -23.15 -13.82 -18.21
N LEU A 26 -23.13 -15.07 -17.72
CA LEU A 26 -22.29 -15.47 -16.59
C LEU A 26 -20.82 -15.21 -16.84
N GLY A 27 -20.30 -15.50 -18.02
CA GLY A 27 -18.90 -15.21 -18.38
C GLY A 27 -18.57 -13.72 -18.34
N ILE A 28 -19.50 -12.88 -18.83
CA ILE A 28 -19.34 -11.41 -18.78
C ILE A 28 -19.49 -10.89 -17.36
N ILE A 29 -20.46 -11.40 -16.62
CA ILE A 29 -20.68 -11.04 -15.22
C ILE A 29 -19.43 -11.29 -14.40
N ILE A 30 -18.84 -12.48 -14.49
CA ILE A 30 -17.62 -12.84 -13.78
C ILE A 30 -16.46 -11.94 -14.24
N GLY A 31 -16.28 -11.74 -15.56
CA GLY A 31 -15.21 -10.91 -16.09
C GLY A 31 -15.30 -9.46 -15.61
N VAL A 32 -16.47 -8.84 -15.69
CA VAL A 32 -16.69 -7.45 -15.27
C VAL A 32 -16.58 -7.31 -13.74
N ALA A 33 -17.16 -8.26 -12.97
CA ALA A 33 -17.06 -8.26 -11.52
C ALA A 33 -15.59 -8.37 -11.06
N SER A 34 -14.81 -9.23 -11.70
CA SER A 34 -13.38 -9.38 -11.43
C SER A 34 -12.60 -8.09 -11.71
N VAL A 35 -12.89 -7.38 -12.81
CA VAL A 35 -12.26 -6.09 -13.13
C VAL A 35 -12.54 -5.05 -12.05
N ILE A 36 -13.78 -4.93 -11.59
CA ILE A 36 -14.16 -3.95 -10.56
C ILE A 36 -13.54 -4.29 -9.21
N ALA A 37 -13.63 -5.55 -8.78
CA ALA A 37 -13.02 -6.00 -7.52
C ALA A 37 -11.51 -5.78 -7.51
N MET A 38 -10.83 -6.06 -8.61
CA MET A 38 -9.42 -5.87 -8.80
C MET A 38 -9.01 -4.40 -8.71
N LEU A 39 -9.71 -3.50 -9.42
CA LEU A 39 -9.44 -2.07 -9.36
C LEU A 39 -9.67 -1.53 -7.94
N ALA A 40 -10.68 -2.03 -7.23
CA ALA A 40 -10.96 -1.66 -5.85
C ALA A 40 -9.85 -2.11 -4.89
N LEU A 41 -9.34 -3.35 -5.04
CA LEU A 41 -8.22 -3.88 -4.25
C LEU A 41 -6.92 -3.13 -4.53
N GLY A 42 -6.61 -2.87 -5.81
CA GLY A 42 -5.41 -2.12 -6.21
C GLY A 42 -5.40 -0.69 -5.66
N ASN A 43 -6.52 0.02 -5.75
CA ASN A 43 -6.65 1.37 -5.19
C ASN A 43 -6.61 1.36 -3.65
N GLY A 44 -7.20 0.34 -3.02
CA GLY A 44 -7.16 0.16 -1.57
C GLY A 44 -5.73 -0.09 -1.08
N ALA A 45 -5.00 -1.00 -1.72
CA ALA A 45 -3.60 -1.27 -1.41
C ALA A 45 -2.73 -0.02 -1.54
N ARG A 46 -2.93 0.76 -2.61
CA ARG A 46 -2.22 2.03 -2.81
C ARG A 46 -2.49 3.04 -1.68
N ALA A 47 -3.76 3.23 -1.32
CA ALA A 47 -4.14 4.16 -0.26
C ALA A 47 -3.61 3.74 1.12
N ALA A 48 -3.60 2.43 1.39
CA ALA A 48 -3.04 1.88 2.62
C ALA A 48 -1.56 2.18 2.78
N VAL A 49 -0.84 2.06 1.69
CA VAL A 49 0.58 2.34 1.69
C VAL A 49 0.83 3.84 1.85
N GLU A 50 0.10 4.66 1.08
CA GLU A 50 0.20 6.10 1.20
C GLU A 50 -0.13 6.57 2.63
N SER A 51 -1.08 5.92 3.32
CA SER A 51 -1.37 6.20 4.73
C SER A 51 -0.24 5.75 5.66
N ARG A 52 0.32 4.54 5.45
CA ARG A 52 1.41 3.99 6.27
C ARG A 52 2.70 4.80 6.22
N PHE A 53 2.97 5.46 5.10
CA PHE A 53 4.17 6.28 4.93
C PHE A 53 3.91 7.78 4.93
N ARG A 54 2.69 8.20 5.36
CA ARG A 54 2.35 9.62 5.50
C ARG A 54 3.20 10.30 6.57
N PHE A 55 3.58 9.55 7.61
CA PHE A 55 4.43 10.02 8.69
C PHE A 55 5.91 10.18 8.29
N LEU A 56 6.41 9.47 7.27
CA LEU A 56 7.72 9.80 6.73
C LEU A 56 7.65 11.22 6.14
N GLY A 57 8.33 12.15 6.78
CA GLY A 57 8.45 13.52 6.29
C GLY A 57 9.03 13.55 4.87
N ALA A 58 8.57 14.46 4.06
CA ALA A 58 9.03 14.58 2.70
C ALA A 58 10.54 14.94 2.61
N ASN A 59 11.09 15.50 3.68
CA ASN A 59 12.48 15.93 3.80
C ASN A 59 13.40 14.94 4.56
N GLN A 60 13.00 13.67 4.67
CA GLN A 60 13.74 12.66 5.43
C GLN A 60 14.39 11.62 4.51
N VAL A 61 15.63 11.23 4.85
CA VAL A 61 16.35 10.09 4.28
C VAL A 61 16.61 9.08 5.38
N GLN A 62 15.99 7.94 5.31
CA GLN A 62 16.27 6.82 6.19
C GLN A 62 17.54 6.11 5.72
N ILE A 63 18.46 5.88 6.63
CA ILE A 63 19.76 5.24 6.38
C ILE A 63 19.80 3.98 7.23
N SER A 64 20.03 2.84 6.60
CA SER A 64 20.11 1.53 7.26
C SER A 64 21.29 0.75 6.72
N THR A 65 21.86 -0.12 7.55
CA THR A 65 22.91 -1.05 7.14
C THR A 65 22.39 -2.01 6.07
N GLN A 66 23.17 -2.24 5.03
CA GLN A 66 22.86 -3.21 3.98
C GLN A 66 23.11 -4.61 4.50
N MET A 67 22.08 -5.46 4.42
CA MET A 67 22.19 -6.87 4.79
C MET A 67 22.46 -7.71 3.56
N ALA A 68 23.36 -8.68 3.69
CA ALA A 68 23.65 -9.69 2.67
C ALA A 68 23.33 -11.09 3.21
N LEU A 69 23.06 -12.04 2.33
CA LEU A 69 22.93 -13.46 2.68
C LEU A 69 24.29 -14.14 2.51
N ASP A 70 24.86 -14.58 3.61
CA ASP A 70 26.04 -15.46 3.60
C ASP A 70 25.68 -16.80 4.28
N ASN A 71 25.79 -17.91 3.54
CA ASN A 71 25.46 -19.26 4.03
C ASN A 71 24.08 -19.41 4.70
N ASP A 72 23.03 -18.76 4.15
CA ASP A 72 21.66 -18.66 4.69
C ASP A 72 21.52 -17.84 5.99
N GLU A 73 22.56 -17.17 6.45
CA GLU A 73 22.48 -16.20 7.53
C GLU A 73 22.50 -14.75 6.97
N LEU A 74 21.68 -13.88 7.58
CA LEU A 74 21.69 -12.45 7.29
C LEU A 74 22.88 -11.83 8.02
N VAL A 75 23.87 -11.35 7.25
CA VAL A 75 25.06 -10.65 7.74
C VAL A 75 25.10 -9.22 7.16
N THR A 76 25.84 -8.34 7.81
CA THR A 76 26.09 -7.01 7.26
C THR A 76 26.98 -7.11 6.02
N ALA A 77 26.67 -6.34 4.97
CA ALA A 77 27.39 -6.41 3.70
C ALA A 77 28.80 -5.75 3.75
N GLY A 78 29.15 -5.11 4.87
CA GLY A 78 30.42 -4.40 5.06
C GLY A 78 30.54 -3.85 6.47
N LYS A 79 30.88 -2.56 6.63
CA LYS A 79 30.91 -1.90 7.92
C LYS A 79 29.50 -1.60 8.41
N ASP A 80 29.28 -1.68 9.72
CA ASP A 80 28.05 -1.23 10.34
C ASP A 80 27.98 0.29 10.39
N LEU A 81 26.76 0.84 10.28
CA LEU A 81 26.50 2.24 10.55
C LEU A 81 26.59 2.49 12.05
N ILE A 82 27.52 3.28 12.50
CA ILE A 82 27.79 3.53 13.91
C ILE A 82 27.31 4.93 14.33
N PHE A 83 27.18 5.15 15.65
CA PHE A 83 26.72 6.42 16.21
C PHE A 83 27.53 7.63 15.70
N GLU A 84 28.85 7.49 15.56
CA GLU A 84 29.75 8.58 15.11
C GLU A 84 29.45 9.02 13.65
N ASP A 85 29.00 8.09 12.78
CA ASP A 85 28.65 8.41 11.40
C ASP A 85 27.48 9.39 11.31
N GLY A 86 26.45 9.18 12.14
CA GLY A 86 25.31 10.08 12.21
C GLY A 86 25.61 11.38 12.94
N LEU A 87 26.46 11.33 13.98
CA LEU A 87 26.83 12.51 14.77
C LEU A 87 27.61 13.55 13.95
N LEU A 88 28.52 13.11 13.10
CA LEU A 88 29.39 14.00 12.30
C LEU A 88 28.71 14.44 10.99
N MET A 89 27.72 13.72 10.52
CA MET A 89 27.08 13.96 9.20
C MET A 89 26.57 15.39 9.01
N PRO A 90 25.86 16.05 9.97
CA PRO A 90 25.39 17.43 9.78
C PRO A 90 26.50 18.48 9.62
N GLY A 91 27.70 18.17 10.10
CA GLY A 91 28.87 19.03 9.95
C GLY A 91 29.59 18.89 8.60
N GLU A 92 29.50 17.72 7.98
CA GLU A 92 30.22 17.39 6.74
C GLU A 92 29.32 17.39 5.49
N VAL A 93 28.00 17.19 5.65
CA VAL A 93 27.03 17.18 4.57
C VAL A 93 26.19 18.47 4.60
N GLU A 94 26.43 19.35 3.64
CA GLU A 94 25.82 20.70 3.59
C GLU A 94 24.28 20.67 3.65
N LEU A 95 23.65 19.73 2.94
CA LEU A 95 22.22 19.66 2.81
C LEU A 95 21.52 18.97 3.99
N VAL A 96 22.26 18.33 4.90
CA VAL A 96 21.69 17.72 6.11
C VAL A 96 21.64 18.75 7.23
N SER A 97 20.49 18.86 7.90
CA SER A 97 20.29 19.75 9.05
C SER A 97 20.57 19.06 10.38
N ARG A 98 20.11 17.82 10.51
CA ARG A 98 20.27 16.96 11.69
C ARG A 98 20.14 15.49 11.30
N VAL A 99 20.59 14.60 12.18
CA VAL A 99 20.39 13.15 12.04
C VAL A 99 19.83 12.64 13.36
N ASP A 100 18.63 12.06 13.29
CA ASP A 100 18.07 11.32 14.42
C ASP A 100 18.56 9.87 14.33
N MET A 101 18.96 9.32 15.46
CA MET A 101 19.48 7.97 15.54
C MET A 101 18.72 7.18 16.61
N ALA A 102 18.56 5.89 16.37
CA ALA A 102 17.87 5.00 17.28
C ALA A 102 18.51 3.62 17.34
N ILE A 103 18.51 3.04 18.53
CA ILE A 103 18.90 1.65 18.81
C ILE A 103 18.02 1.08 19.93
N ASN A 104 17.77 -0.22 19.92
CA ASN A 104 16.98 -0.88 20.95
C ASN A 104 17.81 -1.94 21.68
N ALA A 105 17.83 -1.89 23.00
CA ALA A 105 18.50 -2.87 23.84
C ALA A 105 17.50 -3.53 24.81
N PRO A 106 17.43 -4.86 24.87
CA PRO A 106 16.61 -5.55 25.88
C PRO A 106 17.25 -5.38 27.28
N VAL A 107 16.48 -4.84 28.22
CA VAL A 107 16.97 -4.52 29.57
C VAL A 107 15.97 -4.95 30.65
N LYS A 108 16.47 -5.07 31.87
CA LYS A 108 15.66 -5.21 33.09
C LYS A 108 15.68 -3.92 33.89
N ALA A 109 14.53 -3.25 33.93
CA ALA A 109 14.36 -2.08 34.80
C ALA A 109 13.83 -2.51 36.17
N ARG A 110 14.36 -1.90 37.27
CA ARG A 110 13.97 -2.21 38.61
C ARG A 110 13.85 -0.95 39.48
N PHE A 111 12.73 -0.87 40.19
CA PHE A 111 12.50 0.12 41.22
C PHE A 111 11.92 -0.57 42.47
N GLY A 112 12.58 -0.44 43.63
CA GLY A 112 12.17 -1.14 44.85
C GLY A 112 12.08 -2.66 44.67
N ARG A 113 10.85 -3.20 44.69
CA ARG A 113 10.56 -4.63 44.46
C ARG A 113 10.04 -4.93 43.06
N ALA A 114 9.64 -3.91 42.34
CA ALA A 114 9.16 -4.07 40.93
C ALA A 114 10.35 -4.32 40.02
N THR A 115 10.18 -5.25 39.07
CA THR A 115 11.16 -5.55 38.01
C THR A 115 10.40 -5.83 36.75
N LEU A 116 10.76 -5.16 35.65
CA LEU A 116 10.17 -5.31 34.33
C LEU A 116 11.24 -5.66 33.30
N ASP A 117 10.93 -6.59 32.42
CA ASP A 117 11.67 -6.80 31.17
C ASP A 117 11.09 -5.88 30.11
N LEU A 118 11.91 -4.99 29.55
CA LEU A 118 11.48 -3.99 28.58
C LEU A 118 12.63 -3.65 27.60
N ASN A 119 12.33 -2.82 26.60
CA ASN A 119 13.34 -2.28 25.69
C ASN A 119 13.79 -0.90 26.16
N ALA A 120 15.11 -0.71 26.25
CA ALA A 120 15.70 0.62 26.31
C ALA A 120 15.85 1.14 24.87
N ALA A 121 15.05 2.12 24.50
CA ALA A 121 15.16 2.85 23.27
C ALA A 121 16.23 3.94 23.42
N GLY A 122 17.44 3.66 22.93
CA GLY A 122 18.51 4.66 22.81
C GLY A 122 18.24 5.57 21.63
N VAL A 123 18.01 6.85 21.90
CA VAL A 123 17.62 7.81 20.84
C VAL A 123 18.34 9.15 21.00
N THR A 124 18.29 10.00 19.98
CA THR A 124 18.79 11.38 20.02
C THR A 124 17.80 12.32 20.73
N GLY A 125 18.26 13.48 21.19
CA GLY A 125 17.44 14.47 21.91
C GLY A 125 16.27 15.01 21.07
N SER A 126 16.44 15.09 19.77
CA SER A 126 15.43 15.54 18.80
C SER A 126 14.32 14.52 18.49
N THR A 127 14.42 13.29 19.00
CA THR A 127 13.47 12.19 18.70
C THR A 127 12.03 12.53 19.09
N LEU A 128 11.81 13.20 20.21
CA LEU A 128 10.46 13.60 20.61
C LEU A 128 9.83 14.60 19.63
N GLU A 129 10.60 15.56 19.12
CA GLU A 129 10.16 16.47 18.05
C GLU A 129 9.84 15.72 16.75
N HIS A 130 10.62 14.69 16.46
CA HIS A 130 10.38 13.82 15.33
C HIS A 130 9.04 13.07 15.49
N ILE A 131 8.78 12.44 16.62
CA ILE A 131 7.52 11.75 16.95
C ILE A 131 6.33 12.71 16.76
N VAL A 132 6.42 13.93 17.28
CA VAL A 132 5.39 14.97 17.11
C VAL A 132 5.17 15.31 15.64
N SER A 133 6.25 15.48 14.88
CA SER A 133 6.18 15.88 13.47
C SER A 133 5.62 14.81 12.56
N THR A 134 5.83 13.53 12.88
CA THR A 134 5.29 12.39 12.11
C THR A 134 3.80 12.20 12.35
N GLY A 135 3.33 12.52 13.56
CA GLY A 135 1.94 12.30 13.97
C GLY A 135 1.52 10.83 13.94
N GLU A 136 2.46 9.89 14.05
CA GLU A 136 2.18 8.44 14.06
C GLU A 136 1.46 8.02 15.33
N VAL A 137 1.86 8.62 16.44
CA VAL A 137 1.22 8.49 17.75
C VAL A 137 0.74 9.86 18.22
N GLN A 138 -0.28 9.87 19.06
CA GLN A 138 -0.83 11.09 19.63
C GLN A 138 -1.28 10.86 21.07
N PRO A 139 -1.33 11.91 21.93
CA PRO A 139 -1.91 11.82 23.24
C PRO A 139 -3.39 11.37 23.21
N VAL A 140 -3.76 10.41 24.05
CA VAL A 140 -5.12 9.88 24.15
C VAL A 140 -6.16 10.99 24.46
N ASN A 141 -5.76 12.00 25.25
CA ASN A 141 -6.63 13.10 25.67
C ASN A 141 -6.61 14.32 24.72
N ARG A 142 -6.16 14.15 23.48
CA ARG A 142 -6.12 15.21 22.48
C ARG A 142 -7.51 15.77 22.15
N GLN A 143 -7.59 17.10 21.97
CA GLN A 143 -8.77 17.75 21.39
C GLN A 143 -8.64 17.86 19.87
N ASP A 144 -9.73 17.61 19.15
CA ASP A 144 -9.74 17.70 17.68
C ASP A 144 -9.35 19.11 17.19
N GLY A 145 -8.31 19.15 16.33
CA GLY A 145 -7.81 20.40 15.74
C GLY A 145 -6.73 21.12 16.55
N GLU A 146 -6.25 20.54 17.62
CA GLU A 146 -5.15 21.07 18.43
C GLU A 146 -3.80 20.85 17.72
N VAL A 147 -2.96 21.89 17.72
CA VAL A 147 -1.57 21.80 17.24
C VAL A 147 -0.71 21.32 18.41
N LEU A 148 -0.28 20.07 18.35
CA LEU A 148 0.52 19.44 19.38
C LEU A 148 1.99 19.90 19.33
N THR A 149 2.57 20.07 20.51
CA THR A 149 3.98 20.35 20.72
C THR A 149 4.65 19.18 21.46
N ALA A 150 5.98 19.14 21.51
CA ALA A 150 6.71 18.11 22.24
C ALA A 150 6.32 18.05 23.75
N GLN A 151 5.91 19.16 24.33
CA GLN A 151 5.48 19.22 25.73
C GLN A 151 4.16 18.48 25.97
N ASP A 152 3.27 18.41 24.98
CA ASP A 152 1.97 17.73 25.09
C ASP A 152 2.11 16.20 25.13
N TYR A 153 3.28 15.69 24.70
CA TYR A 153 3.63 14.26 24.77
C TYR A 153 4.24 13.86 26.11
N LEU A 154 4.47 14.81 27.01
CA LEU A 154 5.01 14.58 28.35
C LEU A 154 3.90 14.77 29.39
N ALA A 155 3.71 13.77 30.25
CA ALA A 155 2.83 13.87 31.39
C ALA A 155 3.50 14.68 32.51
N ASP A 156 4.82 14.52 32.67
CA ASP A 156 5.63 15.25 33.66
C ASP A 156 7.09 15.33 33.22
N GLY A 157 7.81 16.36 33.66
CA GLY A 157 9.23 16.53 33.42
C GLY A 157 9.58 17.04 32.03
N ARG A 158 10.69 16.53 31.50
CA ARG A 158 11.23 16.89 30.17
C ARG A 158 11.87 15.71 29.49
N PHE A 159 12.06 15.82 28.16
CA PHE A 159 12.92 14.93 27.42
C PHE A 159 14.41 15.34 27.58
N PHE A 160 15.34 14.43 27.29
CA PHE A 160 16.75 14.75 27.33
C PHE A 160 17.20 15.56 26.10
N THR A 161 18.27 16.30 26.28
CA THR A 161 18.85 17.19 25.27
C THR A 161 19.98 16.51 24.50
N ASP A 162 20.36 17.08 23.34
CA ASP A 162 21.53 16.61 22.60
C ASP A 162 22.83 16.74 23.41
N LEU A 163 22.92 17.68 24.34
CA LEU A 163 24.07 17.79 25.26
C LEU A 163 24.16 16.56 26.17
N GLU A 164 23.03 16.09 26.74
CA GLU A 164 23.00 14.87 27.56
C GLU A 164 23.30 13.61 26.71
N VAL A 165 22.99 13.63 25.42
CA VAL A 165 23.43 12.58 24.48
C VAL A 165 24.96 12.62 24.32
N LEU A 166 25.56 13.77 24.14
CA LEU A 166 27.01 13.92 23.97
C LEU A 166 27.79 13.60 25.26
N GLU A 167 27.22 13.91 26.43
CA GLU A 167 27.85 13.72 27.74
C GLU A 167 27.59 12.34 28.37
N TYR A 168 26.91 11.42 27.62
CA TYR A 168 26.53 10.10 28.14
C TYR A 168 25.70 10.17 29.41
N GLY A 169 24.77 11.11 29.46
CA GLY A 169 23.94 11.37 30.65
C GLY A 169 23.13 10.15 31.09
N PRO A 170 23.24 9.68 32.35
CA PRO A 170 22.50 8.52 32.86
C PRO A 170 21.04 8.90 33.19
N VAL A 171 20.35 9.51 32.26
CA VAL A 171 18.98 10.00 32.42
C VAL A 171 18.02 9.16 31.55
N CYS A 172 16.76 9.08 32.00
CA CYS A 172 15.73 8.32 31.29
C CYS A 172 14.36 8.98 31.35
N VAL A 173 13.59 8.71 30.28
CA VAL A 173 12.18 9.08 30.15
C VAL A 173 11.37 7.79 30.05
N LEU A 174 10.34 7.66 30.85
CA LEU A 174 9.51 6.45 30.89
C LEU A 174 8.30 6.60 29.99
N GLY A 175 7.94 5.52 29.29
CA GLY A 175 6.61 5.40 28.69
C GLY A 175 5.54 5.33 29.80
N SER A 176 4.32 5.75 29.49
CA SER A 176 3.22 5.86 30.47
C SER A 176 2.91 4.54 31.18
N GLN A 177 2.87 3.44 30.44
CA GLN A 177 2.62 2.11 31.00
C GLN A 177 3.81 1.63 31.83
N THR A 178 5.05 1.83 31.35
CA THR A 178 6.28 1.49 32.08
C THR A 178 6.36 2.23 33.43
N ALA A 179 6.00 3.51 33.45
CA ALA A 179 5.94 4.28 34.69
C ALA A 179 4.91 3.70 35.66
N THR A 180 3.72 3.36 35.17
CA THR A 180 2.65 2.76 36.00
C THR A 180 3.06 1.41 36.59
N ASP A 181 3.67 0.55 35.75
CA ASP A 181 4.05 -0.81 36.16
C ASP A 181 5.25 -0.84 37.13
N LEU A 182 6.19 0.12 37.02
CA LEU A 182 7.34 0.22 37.93
C LEU A 182 7.02 0.88 39.24
N PHE A 183 6.21 1.95 39.23
CA PHE A 183 5.99 2.81 40.37
C PHE A 183 4.66 2.58 41.09
N GLY A 184 3.70 1.85 40.42
CA GLY A 184 2.42 1.50 41.03
C GLY A 184 1.53 2.69 41.40
N GLY A 185 1.80 3.87 40.78
CA GLY A 185 1.09 5.13 41.03
C GLY A 185 1.85 6.13 41.90
N ASP A 186 3.04 5.79 42.42
CA ASP A 186 3.95 6.75 43.00
C ASP A 186 4.56 7.65 41.93
N ASP A 187 4.97 8.86 42.32
CA ASP A 187 5.60 9.81 41.40
C ASP A 187 6.99 9.33 40.94
N PRO A 188 7.22 9.05 39.66
CA PRO A 188 8.50 8.59 39.14
C PRO A 188 9.51 9.72 38.89
N PHE A 189 9.09 11.00 38.83
CA PHE A 189 9.95 12.13 38.50
C PHE A 189 11.06 12.33 39.56
N GLY A 190 12.31 12.47 39.10
CA GLY A 190 13.49 12.64 39.97
C GLY A 190 13.92 11.37 40.71
N GLN A 191 13.23 10.24 40.50
CA GLN A 191 13.61 8.96 41.13
C GLN A 191 14.74 8.30 40.34
N THR A 192 15.54 7.49 41.03
CA THR A 192 16.58 6.68 40.38
C THR A 192 16.12 5.24 40.25
N ILE A 193 16.09 4.74 39.04
CA ILE A 193 15.83 3.31 38.71
C ILE A 193 17.14 2.59 38.41
N TRP A 194 17.10 1.26 38.50
CA TRP A 194 18.18 0.41 38.05
C TRP A 194 17.80 -0.19 36.69
N VAL A 195 18.65 0.04 35.71
CA VAL A 195 18.52 -0.56 34.34
C VAL A 195 19.68 -1.54 34.20
N ASN A 196 19.38 -2.84 34.27
CA ASN A 196 20.35 -3.90 34.47
C ASN A 196 21.21 -3.63 35.75
N ARG A 197 22.46 -3.22 35.59
CA ARG A 197 23.39 -2.90 36.69
C ARG A 197 23.68 -1.41 36.84
N ASN A 198 23.12 -0.58 35.96
CA ASN A 198 23.38 0.85 35.87
C ASN A 198 22.23 1.65 36.50
N ARG A 199 22.53 2.81 37.03
CA ARG A 199 21.53 3.74 37.55
C ARG A 199 21.08 4.69 36.46
N CYS A 200 19.80 5.00 36.46
CA CYS A 200 19.22 5.98 35.58
C CYS A 200 18.27 6.89 36.35
N GLU A 201 18.42 8.20 36.21
CA GLU A 201 17.53 9.19 36.82
C GLU A 201 16.33 9.43 35.87
N VAL A 202 15.13 9.31 36.41
CA VAL A 202 13.90 9.58 35.69
C VAL A 202 13.67 11.08 35.61
N ILE A 203 13.85 11.67 34.42
CA ILE A 203 13.70 13.12 34.17
C ILE A 203 12.38 13.49 33.48
N GLY A 204 11.60 12.51 33.07
CA GLY A 204 10.31 12.72 32.44
C GLY A 204 9.52 11.42 32.26
N VAL A 205 8.23 11.59 32.03
CA VAL A 205 7.29 10.51 31.77
C VAL A 205 6.43 10.93 30.58
N LEU A 206 6.28 10.03 29.58
CA LEU A 206 5.39 10.28 28.46
C LEU A 206 3.92 10.19 28.92
N THR A 207 3.08 11.02 28.32
CA THR A 207 1.63 10.84 28.43
C THR A 207 1.21 9.52 27.76
N GLU A 208 0.00 9.05 28.04
CA GLU A 208 -0.52 7.88 27.33
C GLU A 208 -0.74 8.22 25.85
N LEU A 209 -0.08 7.47 24.98
CA LEU A 209 -0.08 7.66 23.54
C LEU A 209 -0.90 6.56 22.85
N GLU A 210 -1.68 6.95 21.86
CA GLU A 210 -2.39 6.02 20.98
C GLU A 210 -1.85 6.11 19.54
N PHE A 211 -1.85 4.96 18.87
CA PHE A 211 -1.50 4.91 17.44
C PHE A 211 -2.69 5.35 16.59
N ILE A 212 -2.45 6.22 15.63
CA ILE A 212 -3.47 6.62 14.63
C ILE A 212 -3.83 5.41 13.75
N ASP A 213 -2.86 4.54 13.46
CA ASP A 213 -3.08 3.29 12.73
C ASP A 213 -2.89 2.09 13.67
N GLU A 214 -4.00 1.43 14.04
CA GLU A 214 -3.99 0.26 14.93
C GLU A 214 -3.11 -0.90 14.43
N SER A 215 -2.83 -0.96 13.13
CA SER A 215 -1.96 -2.01 12.56
C SER A 215 -0.50 -1.89 13.00
N GLN A 216 -0.09 -0.73 13.49
CA GLN A 216 1.27 -0.45 13.96
C GLN A 216 1.48 -0.72 15.46
N ARG A 217 0.39 -0.92 16.21
CA ARG A 217 0.40 -1.09 17.69
C ARG A 217 1.30 -2.21 18.20
N TYR A 218 1.68 -3.15 17.35
CA TYR A 218 2.49 -4.32 17.74
C TYR A 218 3.98 -4.18 17.46
N ARG A 219 4.46 -3.10 16.85
CA ARG A 219 5.88 -2.99 16.46
C ARG A 219 6.72 -2.35 17.57
N ASP A 220 6.49 -1.11 17.90
CA ASP A 220 7.23 -0.38 18.93
C ASP A 220 6.22 0.52 19.66
N ASN A 221 5.85 0.14 20.88
CA ASN A 221 4.87 0.88 21.67
C ASN A 221 5.59 1.81 22.63
N PRO A 222 5.62 3.13 22.37
CA PRO A 222 6.34 4.08 23.22
C PRO A 222 5.84 4.13 24.67
N ASN A 223 4.61 3.64 24.92
CA ASN A 223 4.09 3.52 26.28
C ASN A 223 4.81 2.45 27.11
N LEU A 224 5.43 1.46 26.45
CA LEU A 224 6.13 0.34 27.09
C LEU A 224 7.65 0.52 27.11
N ASP A 225 8.18 1.54 26.45
CA ASP A 225 9.61 1.75 26.29
C ASP A 225 10.22 2.56 27.44
N LEU A 226 11.52 2.42 27.57
CA LEU A 226 12.40 3.24 28.37
C LEU A 226 13.31 4.04 27.43
N PHE A 227 13.12 5.34 27.33
CA PHE A 227 13.95 6.19 26.49
C PHE A 227 15.19 6.66 27.23
N MET A 228 16.35 6.51 26.59
CA MET A 228 17.64 6.94 27.11
C MET A 228 18.46 7.60 25.99
N PRO A 229 19.44 8.47 26.33
CA PRO A 229 20.41 8.93 25.34
C PRO A 229 21.10 7.76 24.63
N ILE A 230 21.14 7.78 23.30
CA ILE A 230 21.66 6.68 22.49
C ILE A 230 23.11 6.32 22.88
N SER A 231 23.95 7.32 23.11
CA SER A 231 25.33 7.13 23.54
C SER A 231 25.42 6.39 24.89
N THR A 232 24.50 6.69 25.82
CA THR A 232 24.41 6.01 27.11
C THR A 232 23.99 4.56 26.97
N VAL A 233 23.01 4.27 26.09
CA VAL A 233 22.58 2.88 25.77
C VAL A 233 23.73 2.09 25.17
N ILE A 234 24.45 2.65 24.19
CA ILE A 234 25.60 1.99 23.58
C ILE A 234 26.66 1.69 24.64
N GLN A 235 27.05 2.68 25.44
CA GLN A 235 28.08 2.51 26.45
C GLN A 235 27.72 1.51 27.57
N MET A 236 26.43 1.47 27.96
CA MET A 236 26.00 0.65 29.09
C MET A 236 25.67 -0.79 28.74
N PHE A 237 25.20 -1.06 27.52
CA PHE A 237 24.60 -2.35 27.18
C PHE A 237 25.26 -3.10 26.02
N TYR A 238 26.19 -2.46 25.31
CA TYR A 238 26.92 -3.09 24.22
C TYR A 238 28.42 -3.15 24.52
N GLU A 239 29.04 -4.29 24.23
CA GLU A 239 30.48 -4.49 24.37
C GLU A 239 31.25 -3.98 23.17
N GLU A 240 30.66 -4.08 21.98
CA GLU A 240 31.15 -3.56 20.73
C GLU A 240 30.19 -2.49 20.21
N GLU A 241 30.66 -1.62 19.32
CA GLU A 241 29.85 -0.57 18.75
C GLU A 241 28.76 -1.14 17.83
N PRO A 242 27.48 -1.01 18.20
CA PRO A 242 26.41 -1.65 17.45
C PRO A 242 25.99 -0.83 16.24
N SER A 243 25.36 -1.50 15.27
CA SER A 243 24.70 -0.81 14.17
C SER A 243 23.51 0.00 14.66
N VAL A 244 23.39 1.25 14.19
CA VAL A 244 22.31 2.17 14.55
C VAL A 244 21.45 2.49 13.32
N MET A 245 20.15 2.70 13.56
CA MET A 245 19.25 3.24 12.55
C MET A 245 19.39 4.77 12.52
N MET A 246 19.45 5.36 11.34
CA MET A 246 19.60 6.80 11.17
C MET A 246 18.50 7.37 10.29
N THR A 247 18.03 8.57 10.64
CA THR A 247 17.13 9.37 9.81
C THR A 247 17.73 10.75 9.63
N ALA A 248 18.26 11.03 8.44
CA ALA A 248 18.82 12.33 8.11
C ALA A 248 17.72 13.29 7.63
N PHE A 249 17.72 14.51 8.16
CA PHE A 249 16.76 15.57 7.80
C PHE A 249 17.43 16.53 6.82
N VAL A 250 16.85 16.63 5.63
CA VAL A 250 17.33 17.48 4.55
C VAL A 250 16.74 18.88 4.69
N LYS A 251 17.59 19.92 4.50
CA LYS A 251 17.18 21.33 4.63
C LYS A 251 16.17 21.76 3.57
N ASP A 252 16.24 21.18 2.36
CA ASP A 252 15.40 21.54 1.21
C ASP A 252 14.92 20.27 0.50
N GLU A 253 13.61 20.01 0.56
CA GLU A 253 12.98 18.86 -0.07
C GLU A 253 13.21 18.82 -1.60
N SER A 254 13.28 19.98 -2.25
CA SER A 254 13.50 20.05 -3.69
C SER A 254 14.88 19.53 -4.12
N ARG A 255 15.85 19.48 -3.20
CA ARG A 255 17.22 18.99 -3.40
C ARG A 255 17.47 17.60 -2.82
N MET A 256 16.41 16.81 -2.62
CA MET A 256 16.49 15.49 -1.99
C MET A 256 17.45 14.53 -2.71
N ASP A 257 17.41 14.48 -4.04
CA ASP A 257 18.28 13.61 -4.82
C ASP A 257 19.75 14.02 -4.66
N GLU A 258 20.05 15.32 -4.62
CA GLU A 258 21.39 15.87 -4.35
C GLU A 258 21.86 15.56 -2.91
N ALA A 259 20.96 15.69 -1.94
CA ALA A 259 21.24 15.34 -0.55
C ALA A 259 21.57 13.85 -0.40
N LYS A 260 20.84 12.96 -1.09
CA LYS A 260 21.18 11.52 -1.15
C LYS A 260 22.57 11.27 -1.69
N ASP A 261 22.97 11.98 -2.75
CA ASP A 261 24.30 11.83 -3.35
C ASP A 261 25.41 12.35 -2.43
N GLN A 262 25.17 13.45 -1.70
CA GLN A 262 26.09 13.95 -0.67
C GLN A 262 26.22 12.97 0.49
N ILE A 263 25.10 12.45 1.04
CA ILE A 263 25.10 11.43 2.11
C ILE A 263 25.84 10.18 1.65
N ARG A 264 25.57 9.70 0.43
CA ARG A 264 26.24 8.53 -0.15
C ARG A 264 27.75 8.74 -0.25
N SER A 265 28.16 9.88 -0.74
CA SER A 265 29.59 10.23 -0.87
C SER A 265 30.28 10.32 0.50
N TYR A 266 29.60 10.90 1.49
CA TYR A 266 30.08 10.97 2.86
C TYR A 266 30.27 9.58 3.47
N LEU A 267 29.27 8.71 3.42
CA LEU A 267 29.35 7.36 3.98
C LEU A 267 30.37 6.49 3.26
N ARG A 268 30.45 6.55 1.92
CA ARG A 268 31.50 5.84 1.17
C ARG A 268 32.89 6.23 1.62
N ASN A 269 33.10 7.52 1.87
CA ASN A 269 34.40 8.01 2.34
C ASN A 269 34.70 7.50 3.78
N ARG A 270 33.74 7.54 4.68
CA ARG A 270 33.90 7.07 6.05
C ARG A 270 34.07 5.54 6.14
N HIS A 271 33.35 4.80 5.32
CA HIS A 271 33.46 3.34 5.25
C HIS A 271 34.60 2.86 4.37
N GLU A 272 35.33 3.78 3.68
CA GLU A 272 36.45 3.47 2.78
C GLU A 272 36.03 2.59 1.59
N ILE A 273 34.79 2.73 1.12
CA ILE A 273 34.25 1.96 0.00
C ILE A 273 34.90 2.42 -1.30
N GLN A 274 35.56 1.50 -1.99
CA GLN A 274 36.19 1.74 -3.28
C GLN A 274 35.35 1.16 -4.41
N PRO A 275 35.38 1.78 -5.61
CA PRO A 275 34.72 1.21 -6.77
C PRO A 275 35.38 -0.11 -7.18
N ASP A 276 34.60 -1.06 -7.68
CA ASP A 276 35.10 -2.30 -8.25
C ASP A 276 35.82 -2.07 -9.60
N ALA A 277 36.27 -3.15 -10.25
CA ALA A 277 36.96 -3.10 -11.54
C ALA A 277 36.08 -2.53 -12.68
N ASN A 278 34.77 -2.46 -12.51
CA ASN A 278 33.81 -1.89 -13.46
C ASN A 278 33.47 -0.42 -13.14
N GLY A 279 33.98 0.11 -12.02
CA GLY A 279 33.64 1.44 -11.52
C GLY A 279 32.36 1.52 -10.70
N GLU A 280 31.79 0.36 -10.32
CA GLU A 280 30.59 0.29 -9.49
C GLU A 280 30.96 0.21 -8.01
N TYR A 281 30.18 0.90 -7.16
CA TYR A 281 30.34 0.88 -5.72
C TYR A 281 29.39 -0.15 -5.10
N GLN A 282 29.91 -1.02 -4.24
CA GLN A 282 29.11 -1.91 -3.42
C GLN A 282 28.92 -1.24 -2.05
N ASP A 283 27.84 -0.47 -1.92
CA ASP A 283 27.53 0.23 -0.69
C ASP A 283 27.09 -0.77 0.39
N ASP A 284 27.59 -0.60 1.62
CA ASP A 284 27.21 -1.39 2.80
C ASP A 284 26.04 -0.74 3.58
N PHE A 285 25.46 0.31 3.02
CA PHE A 285 24.30 1.01 3.54
C PHE A 285 23.24 1.20 2.46
N ASN A 286 22.00 1.42 2.91
CA ASN A 286 20.86 1.71 2.04
C ASN A 286 20.24 3.07 2.40
N LEU A 287 19.97 3.90 1.36
CA LEU A 287 19.34 5.21 1.50
C LEU A 287 17.91 5.13 0.95
N THR A 288 16.94 5.31 1.81
CA THR A 288 15.52 5.19 1.45
C THR A 288 14.78 6.49 1.76
N THR A 289 14.09 7.04 0.77
CA THR A 289 13.19 8.19 0.94
C THR A 289 11.74 7.76 0.80
N ARG A 290 10.83 8.61 1.26
CA ARG A 290 9.40 8.42 1.00
C ARG A 290 9.10 8.23 -0.50
N LYS A 291 9.77 8.98 -1.36
CA LYS A 291 9.64 8.88 -2.83
C LYS A 291 10.05 7.49 -3.34
N ASP A 292 11.13 6.92 -2.82
CA ASP A 292 11.61 5.59 -3.21
C ASP A 292 10.60 4.51 -2.82
N ILE A 293 10.07 4.57 -1.60
CA ILE A 293 9.06 3.62 -1.11
C ILE A 293 7.77 3.71 -1.94
N LEU A 294 7.26 4.92 -2.15
CA LEU A 294 6.06 5.14 -2.96
C LEU A 294 6.28 4.70 -4.42
N GLY A 295 7.48 4.93 -4.97
CA GLY A 295 7.86 4.49 -6.31
C GLY A 295 7.86 2.97 -6.45
N ALA A 296 8.57 2.25 -5.57
CA ALA A 296 8.63 0.80 -5.58
C ALA A 296 7.24 0.14 -5.45
N GLN A 297 6.38 0.74 -4.63
CA GLN A 297 5.03 0.23 -4.47
C GLN A 297 4.12 0.53 -5.65
N GLN A 298 4.27 1.70 -6.29
CA GLN A 298 3.55 1.99 -7.52
C GLN A 298 3.94 0.98 -8.62
N GLU A 299 5.21 0.60 -8.69
CA GLU A 299 5.69 -0.42 -9.63
C GLU A 299 5.11 -1.81 -9.32
N ALA A 300 5.12 -2.22 -8.05
CA ALA A 300 4.47 -3.45 -7.61
C ALA A 300 2.96 -3.45 -7.91
N ALA A 301 2.26 -2.35 -7.58
CA ALA A 301 0.83 -2.21 -7.86
C ALA A 301 0.53 -2.27 -9.36
N ASN A 302 1.37 -1.66 -10.21
CA ASN A 302 1.25 -1.73 -11.67
C ASN A 302 1.44 -3.16 -12.18
N THR A 303 2.42 -3.89 -11.64
CA THR A 303 2.68 -5.28 -11.99
C THR A 303 1.49 -6.18 -11.63
N PHE A 304 0.98 -6.07 -10.41
CA PHE A 304 -0.24 -6.78 -9.99
C PHE A 304 -1.45 -6.42 -10.85
N SER A 305 -1.63 -5.14 -11.15
CA SER A 305 -2.72 -4.67 -12.00
C SER A 305 -2.64 -5.26 -13.41
N LEU A 306 -1.43 -5.38 -13.97
CA LEU A 306 -1.21 -6.00 -15.28
C LEU A 306 -1.57 -7.49 -15.27
N LEU A 307 -1.14 -8.24 -14.25
CA LEU A 307 -1.45 -9.66 -14.11
C LEU A 307 -2.96 -9.90 -13.97
N LEU A 308 -3.61 -9.10 -13.15
CA LEU A 308 -5.05 -9.20 -12.95
C LEU A 308 -5.82 -8.77 -14.21
N ALA A 309 -5.37 -7.73 -14.93
CA ALA A 309 -5.94 -7.33 -16.20
C ALA A 309 -5.85 -8.47 -17.26
N ALA A 310 -4.73 -9.17 -17.29
CA ALA A 310 -4.58 -10.33 -18.18
C ALA A 310 -5.60 -11.43 -17.85
N MET A 311 -5.82 -11.75 -16.58
CA MET A 311 -6.86 -12.71 -16.16
C MET A 311 -8.27 -12.23 -16.51
N ALA A 312 -8.57 -10.96 -16.35
CA ALA A 312 -9.85 -10.37 -16.72
C ALA A 312 -10.09 -10.44 -18.23
N ILE A 313 -9.06 -10.17 -19.03
CA ILE A 313 -9.14 -10.30 -20.51
C ILE A 313 -9.46 -11.74 -20.91
N VAL A 314 -8.78 -12.72 -20.31
CA VAL A 314 -9.08 -14.14 -20.58
C VAL A 314 -10.53 -14.48 -20.23
N SER A 315 -11.02 -14.04 -19.07
CA SER A 315 -12.42 -14.24 -18.66
C SER A 315 -13.41 -13.60 -19.63
N LEU A 316 -13.11 -12.39 -20.12
CA LEU A 316 -13.93 -11.66 -21.08
C LEU A 316 -13.91 -12.34 -22.46
N ILE A 317 -12.78 -12.89 -22.89
CA ILE A 317 -12.68 -13.68 -24.15
C ILE A 317 -13.56 -14.92 -24.03
N VAL A 318 -13.49 -15.66 -22.93
CA VAL A 318 -14.33 -16.85 -22.70
C VAL A 318 -15.82 -16.47 -22.72
N GLY A 319 -16.19 -15.38 -22.03
CA GLY A 319 -17.55 -14.83 -22.06
C GLY A 319 -17.99 -14.39 -23.47
N GLY A 320 -17.09 -13.75 -24.21
CA GLY A 320 -17.31 -13.34 -25.60
C GLY A 320 -17.51 -14.52 -26.58
N ILE A 321 -16.70 -15.57 -26.44
CA ILE A 321 -16.89 -16.82 -27.19
C ILE A 321 -18.28 -17.43 -26.86
N GLY A 322 -18.70 -17.35 -25.60
CA GLY A 322 -20.05 -17.73 -25.17
C GLY A 322 -21.14 -16.96 -25.94
N ILE A 323 -21.01 -15.62 -26.05
CA ILE A 323 -21.93 -14.79 -26.86
C ILE A 323 -21.94 -15.25 -28.31
N MET A 324 -20.76 -15.39 -28.92
CA MET A 324 -20.62 -15.78 -30.28
C MET A 324 -21.31 -17.12 -30.59
N ASN A 325 -21.10 -18.11 -29.71
CA ASN A 325 -21.73 -19.45 -29.91
C ASN A 325 -23.25 -19.38 -29.77
N VAL A 326 -23.77 -18.64 -28.78
CA VAL A 326 -25.22 -18.48 -28.62
C VAL A 326 -25.84 -17.72 -29.76
N MET A 327 -25.19 -16.69 -30.29
CA MET A 327 -25.67 -15.94 -31.42
C MET A 327 -25.65 -16.78 -32.70
N LEU A 328 -24.64 -17.64 -32.94
CA LEU A 328 -24.60 -18.56 -34.06
C LEU A 328 -25.79 -19.53 -34.01
N VAL A 329 -26.08 -20.10 -32.84
CA VAL A 329 -27.27 -20.98 -32.69
C VAL A 329 -28.57 -20.19 -32.89
N SER A 330 -28.68 -18.96 -32.39
CA SER A 330 -29.85 -18.09 -32.60
C SER A 330 -30.06 -17.78 -34.07
N VAL A 331 -28.99 -17.55 -34.84
CA VAL A 331 -29.06 -17.34 -36.31
C VAL A 331 -29.59 -18.60 -37.00
N THR A 332 -29.11 -19.80 -36.64
CA THR A 332 -29.59 -21.05 -37.24
C THR A 332 -31.06 -21.34 -36.90
N GLU A 333 -31.47 -21.13 -35.64
CA GLU A 333 -32.88 -21.29 -35.21
C GLU A 333 -33.84 -20.32 -35.92
N ARG A 334 -33.35 -19.12 -36.33
CA ARG A 334 -34.14 -18.08 -36.98
C ARG A 334 -33.85 -17.93 -38.48
N THR A 335 -33.18 -18.90 -39.08
CA THR A 335 -32.81 -18.85 -40.54
C THR A 335 -34.01 -18.54 -41.43
N ARG A 336 -35.16 -19.18 -41.20
CA ARG A 336 -36.38 -18.95 -41.99
C ARG A 336 -36.97 -17.55 -41.78
N GLU A 337 -36.95 -17.03 -40.57
CA GLU A 337 -37.40 -15.66 -40.23
C GLU A 337 -36.54 -14.61 -40.95
N VAL A 338 -35.22 -14.77 -40.93
CA VAL A 338 -34.26 -13.89 -41.60
C VAL A 338 -34.45 -13.97 -43.11
N GLY A 339 -34.62 -15.19 -43.64
CA GLY A 339 -34.88 -15.41 -45.07
C GLY A 339 -36.14 -14.71 -45.56
N VAL A 340 -37.24 -14.78 -44.79
CA VAL A 340 -38.49 -14.06 -45.13
C VAL A 340 -38.23 -12.53 -45.15
N ARG A 341 -37.52 -11.98 -44.20
CA ARG A 341 -37.21 -10.54 -44.14
C ARG A 341 -36.36 -10.10 -45.33
N LEU A 342 -35.36 -10.87 -45.73
CA LEU A 342 -34.53 -10.60 -46.89
C LEU A 342 -35.31 -10.70 -48.19
N ALA A 343 -36.22 -11.71 -48.31
CA ALA A 343 -37.09 -11.90 -49.47
C ALA A 343 -38.10 -10.75 -49.67
N VAL A 344 -38.55 -10.12 -48.58
CA VAL A 344 -39.49 -8.96 -48.63
C VAL A 344 -38.71 -7.63 -48.79
N GLY A 345 -37.38 -7.65 -48.93
CA GLY A 345 -36.56 -6.49 -49.28
C GLY A 345 -35.88 -5.81 -48.10
N ALA A 346 -35.69 -6.47 -46.97
CA ALA A 346 -34.88 -5.94 -45.87
C ALA A 346 -33.41 -5.86 -46.31
N HIS A 347 -32.74 -4.75 -45.98
CA HIS A 347 -31.31 -4.61 -46.31
C HIS A 347 -30.47 -5.47 -45.34
N SER A 348 -29.40 -6.10 -45.87
CA SER A 348 -28.45 -6.87 -45.05
C SER A 348 -27.91 -6.11 -43.86
N ARG A 349 -27.77 -4.77 -43.97
CA ARG A 349 -27.36 -3.87 -42.85
C ARG A 349 -28.35 -3.87 -41.70
N ASP A 350 -29.65 -3.95 -41.96
CA ASP A 350 -30.68 -4.01 -40.92
C ASP A 350 -30.58 -5.29 -40.11
N ILE A 351 -30.29 -6.43 -40.79
CA ILE A 351 -30.05 -7.71 -40.13
C ILE A 351 -28.81 -7.70 -39.28
N VAL A 352 -27.68 -7.18 -39.84
CA VAL A 352 -26.45 -7.01 -39.06
C VAL A 352 -26.69 -6.19 -37.80
N LEU A 353 -27.34 -5.01 -37.93
CA LEU A 353 -27.60 -4.10 -36.82
C LEU A 353 -28.51 -4.75 -35.77
N GLN A 354 -29.50 -5.52 -36.18
CA GLN A 354 -30.40 -6.24 -35.26
C GLN A 354 -29.63 -7.26 -34.41
N PHE A 355 -28.85 -8.16 -35.02
CA PHE A 355 -28.11 -9.18 -34.30
C PHE A 355 -26.97 -8.58 -33.47
N LEU A 356 -26.33 -7.51 -33.94
CA LEU A 356 -25.31 -6.77 -33.18
C LEU A 356 -25.89 -6.11 -31.93
N LEU A 357 -27.06 -5.46 -32.07
CA LEU A 357 -27.79 -4.91 -30.93
C LEU A 357 -28.19 -5.98 -29.92
N GLU A 358 -28.58 -7.17 -30.38
CA GLU A 358 -28.89 -8.30 -29.48
C GLU A 358 -27.66 -8.73 -28.68
N ALA A 359 -26.49 -8.85 -29.32
CA ALA A 359 -25.22 -9.17 -28.66
C ALA A 359 -24.82 -8.07 -27.66
N VAL A 360 -24.95 -6.80 -28.03
CA VAL A 360 -24.65 -5.65 -27.15
C VAL A 360 -25.59 -5.60 -25.95
N LEU A 361 -26.89 -5.87 -26.14
CA LEU A 361 -27.84 -5.91 -25.02
C LEU A 361 -27.52 -7.02 -24.01
N ILE A 362 -27.10 -8.21 -24.49
CA ILE A 362 -26.65 -9.30 -23.63
C ILE A 362 -25.41 -8.89 -22.86
N SER A 363 -24.43 -8.29 -23.56
CA SER A 363 -23.16 -7.88 -22.91
C SER A 363 -23.35 -6.73 -21.93
N VAL A 364 -24.16 -5.72 -22.24
CA VAL A 364 -24.47 -4.61 -21.33
C VAL A 364 -25.26 -5.12 -20.11
N GLY A 365 -26.22 -6.01 -20.31
CA GLY A 365 -26.95 -6.64 -19.21
C GLY A 365 -26.02 -7.43 -18.29
N GLY A 366 -25.13 -8.24 -18.87
CA GLY A 366 -24.06 -8.93 -18.14
C GLY A 366 -23.10 -7.96 -17.45
N GLY A 367 -22.73 -6.86 -18.12
CA GLY A 367 -21.89 -5.80 -17.57
C GLY A 367 -22.49 -5.09 -16.36
N ILE A 368 -23.77 -4.73 -16.43
CA ILE A 368 -24.50 -4.11 -15.30
C ILE A 368 -24.59 -5.07 -14.12
N LEU A 369 -24.97 -6.32 -14.35
CA LEU A 369 -25.03 -7.33 -13.28
C LEU A 369 -23.64 -7.64 -12.71
N GLY A 370 -22.63 -7.72 -13.58
CA GLY A 370 -21.22 -7.88 -13.18
C GLY A 370 -20.73 -6.71 -12.35
N ALA A 371 -21.05 -5.49 -12.75
CA ALA A 371 -20.72 -4.29 -11.97
C ALA A 371 -21.40 -4.30 -10.59
N ALA A 372 -22.67 -4.64 -10.54
CA ALA A 372 -23.39 -4.74 -9.27
C ALA A 372 -22.77 -5.81 -8.35
N LEU A 373 -22.45 -7.00 -8.87
CA LEU A 373 -21.81 -8.07 -8.10
C LEU A 373 -20.38 -7.70 -7.71
N GLY A 374 -19.62 -7.03 -8.59
CA GLY A 374 -18.28 -6.51 -8.29
C GLY A 374 -18.30 -5.53 -7.12
N ILE A 375 -19.24 -4.58 -7.12
CA ILE A 375 -19.43 -3.62 -6.03
C ILE A 375 -19.84 -4.34 -4.75
N LEU A 376 -20.77 -5.31 -4.83
CA LEU A 376 -21.21 -6.09 -3.67
C LEU A 376 -20.11 -6.95 -3.05
N SER A 377 -19.09 -7.34 -3.84
CA SER A 377 -17.96 -8.14 -3.38
C SER A 377 -16.90 -7.30 -2.63
N ILE A 378 -16.91 -5.97 -2.75
CA ILE A 378 -15.90 -5.10 -2.14
C ILE A 378 -15.85 -5.22 -0.62
N PRO A 379 -16.98 -5.20 0.16
CA PRO A 379 -16.93 -5.37 1.61
C PRO A 379 -16.35 -6.71 2.04
N LEU A 380 -16.62 -7.78 1.27
CA LEU A 380 -16.06 -9.10 1.51
C LEU A 380 -14.55 -9.11 1.21
N ALA A 381 -14.13 -8.52 0.11
CA ALA A 381 -12.72 -8.38 -0.23
C ALA A 381 -11.96 -7.52 0.80
N ALA A 382 -12.58 -6.46 1.30
CA ALA A 382 -12.05 -5.62 2.36
C ALA A 382 -11.87 -6.38 3.68
N SER A 383 -12.85 -7.20 4.09
CA SER A 383 -12.74 -7.99 5.32
C SER A 383 -11.65 -9.06 5.27
N LEU A 384 -11.33 -9.57 4.08
CA LEU A 384 -10.24 -10.55 3.86
C LEU A 384 -8.85 -9.90 3.76
N ASN A 385 -8.78 -8.59 3.50
CA ASN A 385 -7.54 -7.86 3.23
C ASN A 385 -7.37 -6.63 4.16
N SER A 386 -7.64 -6.79 5.44
CA SER A 386 -7.43 -5.76 6.47
C SER A 386 -8.12 -4.41 6.19
N GLY A 387 -9.29 -4.44 5.56
CA GLY A 387 -10.10 -3.24 5.33
C GLY A 387 -9.78 -2.42 4.08
N LEU A 388 -8.87 -2.88 3.24
CA LEU A 388 -8.26 -2.08 2.16
C LEU A 388 -8.83 -2.40 0.77
N ALA A 389 -10.08 -2.03 0.51
CA ALA A 389 -10.63 -2.03 -0.84
C ALA A 389 -11.40 -0.73 -1.09
N LEU A 390 -10.91 0.10 -2.03
CA LEU A 390 -11.50 1.40 -2.35
C LEU A 390 -12.08 1.40 -3.77
N LEU A 391 -13.41 1.58 -3.87
CA LEU A 391 -14.07 1.74 -5.15
C LEU A 391 -13.77 3.13 -5.74
N GLN A 392 -13.15 3.15 -6.90
CA GLN A 392 -13.04 4.37 -7.69
C GLN A 392 -14.26 4.51 -8.62
N PRO A 393 -15.01 5.62 -8.57
CA PRO A 393 -16.22 5.79 -9.39
C PRO A 393 -16.00 5.62 -10.89
N SER A 394 -14.79 5.94 -11.39
CA SER A 394 -14.39 5.76 -12.80
C SER A 394 -14.30 4.30 -13.26
N SER A 395 -14.23 3.32 -12.33
CA SER A 395 -14.18 1.89 -12.66
C SER A 395 -15.48 1.40 -13.27
N ILE A 396 -16.62 1.97 -12.89
CA ILE A 396 -17.94 1.54 -13.37
C ILE A 396 -18.13 1.84 -14.86
N PRO A 397 -17.95 3.09 -15.36
CA PRO A 397 -18.08 3.37 -16.77
C PRO A 397 -17.03 2.62 -17.61
N LEU A 398 -15.82 2.45 -17.10
CA LEU A 398 -14.79 1.67 -17.79
C LEU A 398 -15.25 0.21 -18.02
N ALA A 399 -15.78 -0.43 -16.98
CA ALA A 399 -16.28 -1.81 -17.08
C ALA A 399 -17.45 -1.96 -18.06
N LEU A 400 -18.36 -0.97 -18.10
CA LEU A 400 -19.46 -0.95 -19.07
C LEU A 400 -18.97 -0.75 -20.51
N ILE A 401 -18.01 0.14 -20.74
CA ILE A 401 -17.39 0.31 -22.07
C ILE A 401 -16.76 -0.99 -22.53
N VAL A 402 -15.99 -1.65 -21.67
CA VAL A 402 -15.36 -2.93 -21.98
C VAL A 402 -16.43 -3.99 -22.34
N SER A 403 -17.53 -4.07 -21.60
CA SER A 403 -18.61 -5.01 -21.92
C SER A 403 -19.25 -4.75 -23.28
N VAL A 404 -19.47 -3.47 -23.65
CA VAL A 404 -19.96 -3.09 -24.98
C VAL A 404 -18.98 -3.53 -26.08
N VAL A 405 -17.68 -3.24 -25.89
CA VAL A 405 -16.63 -3.63 -26.85
C VAL A 405 -16.62 -5.15 -27.07
N VAL A 406 -16.71 -5.94 -25.98
CA VAL A 406 -16.80 -7.41 -26.08
C VAL A 406 -18.05 -7.84 -26.85
N GLY A 407 -19.22 -7.27 -26.54
CA GLY A 407 -20.46 -7.56 -27.26
C GLY A 407 -20.37 -7.28 -28.77
N VAL A 408 -19.74 -6.17 -29.15
CA VAL A 408 -19.52 -5.81 -30.54
C VAL A 408 -18.53 -6.78 -31.21
N LEU A 409 -17.37 -7.00 -30.62
CA LEU A 409 -16.31 -7.84 -31.20
C LEU A 409 -16.79 -9.28 -31.46
N PHE A 410 -17.45 -9.89 -30.48
CA PHE A 410 -17.93 -11.27 -30.62
C PHE A 410 -19.29 -11.40 -31.26
N GLY A 411 -20.10 -10.33 -31.33
CA GLY A 411 -21.40 -10.29 -32.02
C GLY A 411 -21.28 -10.04 -33.51
N ILE A 412 -20.19 -9.41 -34.01
CA ILE A 412 -20.07 -9.03 -35.42
C ILE A 412 -20.03 -10.23 -36.36
N TYR A 413 -19.33 -11.30 -36.03
CA TYR A 413 -19.20 -12.50 -36.85
C TYR A 413 -20.56 -13.20 -37.10
N PRO A 414 -21.34 -13.56 -36.06
CA PRO A 414 -22.67 -14.17 -36.26
C PRO A 414 -23.65 -13.20 -36.96
N ALA A 415 -23.59 -11.90 -36.69
CA ALA A 415 -24.42 -10.92 -37.35
C ALA A 415 -24.16 -10.85 -38.86
N LEU A 416 -22.89 -10.86 -39.28
CA LEU A 416 -22.50 -10.90 -40.68
C LEU A 416 -22.94 -12.22 -41.36
N ARG A 417 -22.84 -13.34 -40.63
CA ARG A 417 -23.28 -14.65 -41.11
C ARG A 417 -24.78 -14.66 -41.36
N ALA A 418 -25.59 -14.10 -40.47
CA ALA A 418 -27.04 -13.96 -40.64
C ALA A 418 -27.41 -13.10 -41.88
N ALA A 419 -26.69 -12.01 -42.13
CA ALA A 419 -26.96 -11.10 -43.25
C ALA A 419 -26.54 -11.64 -44.62
N ARG A 420 -25.74 -12.71 -44.65
CA ARG A 420 -25.27 -13.39 -45.88
C ARG A 420 -26.10 -14.63 -46.22
N LEU A 421 -27.18 -14.92 -45.50
CA LEU A 421 -28.07 -16.05 -45.82
C LEU A 421 -28.74 -15.82 -47.20
N ASP A 422 -28.76 -16.86 -48.05
CA ASP A 422 -29.53 -16.85 -49.28
C ASP A 422 -31.03 -16.98 -48.95
N PRO A 423 -31.89 -16.02 -49.35
CA PRO A 423 -33.31 -16.06 -49.05
C PRO A 423 -33.99 -17.36 -49.57
N ILE A 424 -33.53 -17.91 -50.72
CA ILE A 424 -34.11 -19.11 -51.32
C ILE A 424 -33.77 -20.35 -50.50
N GLU A 425 -32.50 -20.48 -50.08
CA GLU A 425 -32.07 -21.58 -49.21
C GLU A 425 -32.67 -21.48 -47.83
N ALA A 426 -32.75 -20.25 -47.25
CA ALA A 426 -33.31 -20.01 -45.94
C ALA A 426 -34.81 -20.35 -45.81
N LEU A 427 -35.58 -20.18 -46.89
CA LEU A 427 -37.00 -20.57 -46.97
C LEU A 427 -37.23 -22.07 -47.13
N ARG A 428 -36.20 -22.79 -47.59
CA ARG A 428 -36.24 -24.24 -47.84
C ARG A 428 -35.76 -25.05 -46.61
N TYR A 429 -35.24 -24.36 -45.61
CA TYR A 429 -34.77 -24.98 -44.34
C TYR A 429 -35.97 -25.40 -43.50
N GLU A 430 -36.12 -26.71 -43.26
CA GLU A 430 -37.11 -27.29 -42.33
C GLU A 430 -36.61 -27.23 -40.87
#